data_5f12f7323657c96209094ed60f46c02d
#
_entry.id   5f12f7323657c96209094ed60f46c02d
#
_cell.length_a   1.000
_cell.length_b   1.000
_cell.length_c   1.000
_cell.angle_alpha   90.00
_cell.angle_beta   90.00
_cell.angle_gamma   90.00
#
_symmetry.space_group_name_H-M   'P 1'
#
loop_
_entity.id
_entity.type
_entity.pdbx_description
1 polymer ?
#
loop_
_entity_poly.entity_id
_entity_poly.type
_entity_poly.pdbx_seq_one_letter_code
_entity_poly.pdbx_strand_id
1 'polypeptide(L)'
;EKAAVSKERAKKFLDETLLFFLLTIFFLTAGAYFIIPYLTNLVAPGFSESSKIEFVFLARILLLSPVLLGLSNLVSSVIQSHNRFIVYALSPVFYNLGIIFGLIFLFPKFGLAGIVSGVAIGAAMHLAIQIPAIVKLGYFPWPARKINFKETWRVIALSFPRSLGLGLNQIILIFITASASLLSAGSIAVFNLSFNLQSVPLAVIGMSYSVAAFPTLAKLFVSNKKMEFLDQTVIAVRQILFWSITVSALLIILRAQIVRVVFGSGQFSWQDTRLTAAAMAIFAFSITAQSVIVIFTRAFYASGKTWKPIMINVVSAVFIIGMTPVFINLIKNHYFLSSFFETVLRVGDVGGADMLALPLAFSLGMIINAILLFLLFQKEFGDVWVTVRKTFFEVLGASLLMGVIAYFSLDFLDNIFDINTFAGIFSQGILSALIGGIVWFGILKSLKNKELKEITGAIFAKFWKTSVIAPEPETLDRQ
;
A
#
# COMPACT_ATOMS: atom_id res chain seq x y z
N GLU A 1 -4.48 13.48 24.84
CA GLU A 1 -4.39 13.33 26.29
C GLU A 1 -3.90 14.63 26.94
N LYS A 2 -2.71 15.14 26.60
CA LYS A 2 -2.14 16.38 27.20
C LYS A 2 -2.94 17.63 26.87
N ALA A 3 -3.51 17.74 25.69
CA ALA A 3 -4.36 18.86 25.29
C ALA A 3 -5.68 18.91 26.07
N ALA A 4 -6.19 17.78 26.53
CA ALA A 4 -7.38 17.71 27.38
C ALA A 4 -7.11 18.20 28.81
N VAL A 5 -5.85 18.23 29.25
CA VAL A 5 -5.45 18.66 30.58
C VAL A 5 -5.09 20.16 30.60
N SER A 6 -4.28 20.65 29.66
CA SER A 6 -3.89 22.07 29.56
C SER A 6 -3.26 22.34 28.19
N LYS A 7 -3.66 23.44 27.54
CA LYS A 7 -3.10 23.91 26.26
C LYS A 7 -1.60 24.23 26.38
N GLU A 8 -1.19 24.84 27.47
CA GLU A 8 0.24 25.18 27.71
C GLU A 8 1.11 23.93 27.83
N ARG A 9 0.62 22.92 28.56
CA ARG A 9 1.33 21.66 28.73
C ARG A 9 1.45 20.89 27.41
N ALA A 10 0.41 20.92 26.59
CA ALA A 10 0.44 20.32 25.26
C ALA A 10 1.40 21.06 24.33
N LYS A 11 1.42 22.39 24.36
CA LYS A 11 2.35 23.21 23.58
C LYS A 11 3.80 22.95 23.99
N LYS A 12 4.08 22.96 25.30
CA LYS A 12 5.43 22.65 25.81
C LYS A 12 5.92 21.28 25.34
N PHE A 13 5.06 20.27 25.40
CA PHE A 13 5.40 18.93 24.90
C PHE A 13 5.67 18.92 23.39
N LEU A 14 4.89 19.68 22.61
CA LEU A 14 5.11 19.83 21.16
C LEU A 14 6.46 20.50 20.87
N ASP A 15 6.80 21.55 21.59
CA ASP A 15 8.04 22.30 21.43
C ASP A 15 9.28 21.43 21.81
N GLU A 16 9.18 20.64 22.88
CA GLU A 16 10.18 19.65 23.27
C GLU A 16 10.34 18.53 22.21
N THR A 17 9.22 18.06 21.69
CA THR A 17 9.19 17.04 20.62
C THR A 17 9.79 17.59 19.33
N LEU A 18 9.52 18.86 18.99
CA LEU A 18 10.14 19.53 17.84
C LEU A 18 11.66 19.61 17.99
N LEU A 19 12.17 20.03 19.14
CA LEU A 19 13.62 20.09 19.37
C LEU A 19 14.27 18.71 19.23
N PHE A 20 13.66 17.69 19.85
CA PHE A 20 14.16 16.32 19.73
C PHE A 20 14.14 15.84 18.26
N PHE A 21 13.06 16.11 17.54
CA PHE A 21 12.95 15.78 16.12
C PHE A 21 14.02 16.48 15.29
N LEU A 22 14.22 17.80 15.48
CA LEU A 22 15.21 18.56 14.73
C LEU A 22 16.63 18.03 14.95
N LEU A 23 17.00 17.73 16.20
CA LEU A 23 18.29 17.14 16.52
C LEU A 23 18.44 15.75 15.86
N THR A 24 17.44 14.89 16.02
CA THR A 24 17.47 13.55 15.47
C THR A 24 17.57 13.57 13.93
N ILE A 25 16.72 14.35 13.27
CA ILE A 25 16.72 14.41 11.80
C ILE A 25 17.99 15.06 11.26
N PHE A 26 18.55 16.04 11.95
CA PHE A 26 19.83 16.64 11.58
C PHE A 26 20.97 15.61 11.58
N PHE A 27 21.13 14.84 12.67
CA PHE A 27 22.17 13.81 12.72
C PHE A 27 21.92 12.68 11.73
N LEU A 28 20.66 12.27 11.54
CA LEU A 28 20.30 11.24 10.55
C LEU A 28 20.58 11.73 9.12
N THR A 29 20.20 12.97 8.79
CA THR A 29 20.38 13.54 7.46
C THR A 29 21.87 13.80 7.18
N ALA A 30 22.59 14.34 8.15
CA ALA A 30 24.05 14.51 8.05
C ALA A 30 24.76 13.16 7.88
N GLY A 31 24.42 12.17 8.70
CA GLY A 31 24.94 10.81 8.55
C GLY A 31 24.62 10.22 7.18
N ALA A 32 23.36 10.32 6.73
CA ALA A 32 22.94 9.84 5.42
C ALA A 32 23.72 10.53 4.28
N TYR A 33 23.94 11.84 4.36
CA TYR A 33 24.69 12.58 3.35
C TYR A 33 26.10 12.01 3.09
N PHE A 34 26.78 11.57 4.15
CA PHE A 34 28.11 10.94 4.05
C PHE A 34 28.04 9.45 3.69
N ILE A 35 26.98 8.75 4.09
CA ILE A 35 26.82 7.30 3.87
C ILE A 35 26.26 6.97 2.48
N ILE A 36 25.48 7.85 1.84
CA ILE A 36 24.86 7.63 0.53
C ILE A 36 25.84 7.08 -0.53
N PRO A 37 27.06 7.61 -0.71
CA PRO A 37 27.99 7.06 -1.70
C PRO A 37 28.32 5.58 -1.48
N TYR A 38 28.42 5.15 -0.24
CA TYR A 38 28.67 3.74 0.11
C TYR A 38 27.40 2.88 -0.06
N LEU A 39 26.25 3.43 0.34
CA LEU A 39 24.94 2.75 0.18
C LEU A 39 24.57 2.58 -1.28
N THR A 40 25.03 3.44 -2.18
CA THR A 40 24.72 3.33 -3.62
C THR A 40 25.19 1.99 -4.18
N ASN A 41 26.35 1.49 -3.78
CA ASN A 41 26.85 0.18 -4.19
C ASN A 41 26.01 -0.99 -3.65
N LEU A 42 25.31 -0.78 -2.53
CA LEU A 42 24.41 -1.78 -1.96
C LEU A 42 23.01 -1.73 -2.60
N VAL A 43 22.52 -0.53 -2.89
CA VAL A 43 21.13 -0.29 -3.38
C VAL A 43 21.04 -0.44 -4.90
N ALA A 44 22.10 -0.09 -5.63
CA ALA A 44 22.15 -0.14 -7.09
C ALA A 44 23.50 -0.70 -7.59
N PRO A 45 23.85 -1.94 -7.23
CA PRO A 45 25.14 -2.53 -7.60
C PRO A 45 25.33 -2.65 -9.11
N GLY A 46 24.26 -2.78 -9.89
CA GLY A 46 24.30 -2.90 -11.35
C GLY A 46 24.42 -1.57 -12.10
N PHE A 47 24.42 -0.42 -11.41
CA PHE A 47 24.56 0.87 -12.08
C PHE A 47 26.01 1.12 -12.54
N SER A 48 26.15 1.81 -13.68
CA SER A 48 27.45 2.32 -14.13
C SER A 48 27.99 3.38 -13.14
N GLU A 49 29.29 3.61 -13.13
CA GLU A 49 29.90 4.60 -12.25
C GLU A 49 29.34 6.02 -12.47
N SER A 50 29.06 6.39 -13.73
CA SER A 50 28.39 7.66 -14.05
C SER A 50 26.98 7.75 -13.43
N SER A 51 26.19 6.69 -13.55
CA SER A 51 24.84 6.60 -12.97
C SER A 51 24.89 6.62 -11.44
N LYS A 52 25.90 6.03 -10.82
CA LYS A 52 26.09 6.08 -9.36
C LYS A 52 26.39 7.48 -8.87
N ILE A 53 27.25 8.23 -9.58
CA ILE A 53 27.56 9.63 -9.24
C ILE A 53 26.30 10.48 -9.33
N GLU A 54 25.51 10.34 -10.40
CA GLU A 54 24.25 11.03 -10.56
C GLU A 54 23.25 10.64 -9.45
N PHE A 55 23.12 9.35 -9.15
CA PHE A 55 22.29 8.87 -8.06
C PHE A 55 22.63 9.49 -6.71
N VAL A 56 23.93 9.56 -6.37
CA VAL A 56 24.41 10.20 -5.12
C VAL A 56 24.02 11.67 -5.08
N PHE A 57 24.20 12.40 -6.19
CA PHE A 57 23.85 13.81 -6.29
C PHE A 57 22.33 14.01 -6.08
N LEU A 58 21.50 13.24 -6.78
CA LEU A 58 20.06 13.31 -6.67
C LEU A 58 19.55 12.90 -5.27
N ALA A 59 20.12 11.83 -4.71
CA ALA A 59 19.77 11.37 -3.37
C ALA A 59 20.09 12.41 -2.28
N ARG A 60 21.18 13.16 -2.43
CA ARG A 60 21.52 14.27 -1.52
C ARG A 60 20.50 15.40 -1.57
N ILE A 61 19.97 15.76 -2.74
CA ILE A 61 18.88 16.73 -2.87
C ILE A 61 17.62 16.20 -2.17
N LEU A 62 17.31 14.91 -2.37
CA LEU A 62 16.14 14.26 -1.76
C LEU A 62 16.18 14.23 -0.23
N LEU A 63 17.34 14.33 0.41
CA LEU A 63 17.45 14.37 1.88
C LEU A 63 16.67 15.54 2.51
N LEU A 64 16.39 16.59 1.76
CA LEU A 64 15.55 17.70 2.22
C LEU A 64 14.10 17.26 2.46
N SER A 65 13.58 16.32 1.66
CA SER A 65 12.18 15.87 1.73
C SER A 65 11.82 15.20 3.06
N PRO A 66 12.59 14.23 3.62
CA PRO A 66 12.30 13.66 4.93
C PRO A 66 12.28 14.70 6.06
N VAL A 67 13.13 15.73 5.98
CA VAL A 67 13.15 16.81 6.98
C VAL A 67 11.82 17.58 6.93
N LEU A 68 11.42 18.04 5.74
CA LEU A 68 10.20 18.82 5.55
C LEU A 68 8.93 18.00 5.84
N LEU A 69 8.87 16.76 5.35
CA LEU A 69 7.73 15.87 5.59
C LEU A 69 7.65 15.45 7.06
N GLY A 70 8.77 15.25 7.74
CA GLY A 70 8.79 14.96 9.16
C GLY A 70 8.26 16.11 10.01
N LEU A 71 8.67 17.36 9.72
CA LEU A 71 8.10 18.56 10.31
C LEU A 71 6.59 18.67 10.02
N SER A 72 6.21 18.42 8.78
CA SER A 72 4.82 18.44 8.38
C SER A 72 3.97 17.39 9.10
N ASN A 73 4.47 16.18 9.29
CA ASN A 73 3.79 15.12 10.03
C ASN A 73 3.60 15.47 11.52
N LEU A 74 4.57 16.16 12.12
CA LEU A 74 4.47 16.66 13.48
C LEU A 74 3.33 17.70 13.60
N VAL A 75 3.26 18.65 12.67
CA VAL A 75 2.17 19.63 12.58
C VAL A 75 0.83 18.96 12.29
N SER A 76 0.81 18.00 11.33
CA SER A 76 -0.38 17.21 10.99
C SER A 76 -0.99 16.50 12.18
N SER A 77 -0.19 15.97 13.10
CA SER A 77 -0.69 15.26 14.29
C SER A 77 -1.51 16.18 15.21
N VAL A 78 -1.09 17.44 15.34
CA VAL A 78 -1.83 18.46 16.10
C VAL A 78 -3.11 18.85 15.38
N ILE A 79 -3.06 19.09 14.06
CA ILE A 79 -4.21 19.47 13.25
C ILE A 79 -5.29 18.37 13.29
N GLN A 80 -4.89 17.09 13.18
CA GLN A 80 -5.80 15.95 13.29
C GLN A 80 -6.42 15.83 14.68
N SER A 81 -5.65 16.05 15.75
CA SER A 81 -6.16 16.00 17.11
C SER A 81 -7.23 17.08 17.42
N HIS A 82 -7.27 18.15 16.60
CA HIS A 82 -8.28 19.20 16.64
C HIS A 82 -9.37 19.05 15.57
N ASN A 83 -9.52 17.86 14.98
CA ASN A 83 -10.53 17.51 13.97
C ASN A 83 -10.51 18.38 12.69
N ARG A 84 -9.38 19.00 12.34
CA ARG A 84 -9.21 19.80 11.12
C ARG A 84 -8.78 18.93 9.93
N PHE A 85 -9.58 17.92 9.60
CA PHE A 85 -9.23 16.89 8.62
C PHE A 85 -9.04 17.40 7.18
N ILE A 86 -9.71 18.49 6.77
CA ILE A 86 -9.61 19.03 5.41
C ILE A 86 -8.18 19.48 5.10
N VAL A 87 -7.55 20.22 6.02
CA VAL A 87 -6.17 20.70 5.81
C VAL A 87 -5.20 19.54 5.71
N TYR A 88 -5.37 18.54 6.57
CA TYR A 88 -4.59 17.31 6.53
C TYR A 88 -4.76 16.57 5.20
N ALA A 89 -6.00 16.42 4.72
CA ALA A 89 -6.29 15.71 3.47
C ALA A 89 -5.77 16.45 2.22
N LEU A 90 -5.67 17.80 2.26
CA LEU A 90 -5.12 18.60 1.17
C LEU A 90 -3.60 18.53 1.08
N SER A 91 -2.89 18.28 2.17
CA SER A 91 -1.42 18.31 2.20
C SER A 91 -0.77 17.37 1.16
N PRO A 92 -1.20 16.09 0.99
CA PRO A 92 -0.68 15.22 -0.06
C PRO A 92 -0.97 15.73 -1.49
N VAL A 93 -2.07 16.47 -1.69
CA VAL A 93 -2.38 17.07 -2.99
C VAL A 93 -1.33 18.12 -3.35
N PHE A 94 -0.99 19.00 -2.38
CA PHE A 94 0.06 20.00 -2.57
C PHE A 94 1.44 19.38 -2.77
N TYR A 95 1.73 18.26 -2.10
CA TYR A 95 2.96 17.49 -2.35
C TYR A 95 3.06 17.03 -3.81
N ASN A 96 1.99 16.44 -4.34
CA ASN A 96 1.95 15.97 -5.72
C ASN A 96 2.00 17.15 -6.73
N LEU A 97 1.37 18.28 -6.43
CA LEU A 97 1.47 19.50 -7.26
C LEU A 97 2.93 19.97 -7.36
N GLY A 98 3.71 19.91 -6.29
CA GLY A 98 5.13 20.24 -6.32
C GLY A 98 5.93 19.29 -7.20
N ILE A 99 5.63 17.98 -7.17
CA ILE A 99 6.27 17.00 -8.07
C ILE A 99 5.91 17.29 -9.53
N ILE A 100 4.64 17.55 -9.83
CA ILE A 100 4.16 17.90 -11.17
C ILE A 100 4.83 19.18 -11.66
N PHE A 101 4.96 20.19 -10.81
CA PHE A 101 5.69 21.42 -11.12
C PHE A 101 7.16 21.13 -11.47
N GLY A 102 7.83 20.29 -10.70
CA GLY A 102 9.19 19.83 -10.98
C GLY A 102 9.31 19.14 -12.34
N LEU A 103 8.36 18.26 -12.66
CA LEU A 103 8.33 17.53 -13.92
C LEU A 103 8.10 18.48 -15.13
N ILE A 104 7.13 19.38 -15.05
CA ILE A 104 6.74 20.22 -16.19
C ILE A 104 7.71 21.39 -16.42
N PHE A 105 8.14 22.05 -15.34
CA PHE A 105 8.88 23.31 -15.44
C PHE A 105 10.37 23.18 -15.17
N LEU A 106 10.79 22.25 -14.28
CA LEU A 106 12.20 22.14 -13.91
C LEU A 106 12.92 21.02 -14.69
N PHE A 107 12.26 19.92 -14.99
CA PHE A 107 12.88 18.82 -15.73
C PHE A 107 13.43 19.25 -17.12
N PRO A 108 12.71 20.06 -17.94
CA PRO A 108 13.26 20.50 -19.23
C PRO A 108 14.55 21.32 -19.12
N LYS A 109 14.80 21.95 -17.95
CA LYS A 109 15.97 22.82 -17.74
C LYS A 109 17.10 22.11 -16.99
N PHE A 110 16.77 21.24 -16.03
CA PHE A 110 17.71 20.66 -15.08
C PHE A 110 17.76 19.12 -15.13
N GLY A 111 17.06 18.49 -16.08
CA GLY A 111 16.99 17.03 -16.15
C GLY A 111 16.43 16.39 -14.88
N LEU A 112 16.97 15.26 -14.49
CA LEU A 112 16.53 14.52 -13.29
C LEU A 112 16.60 15.36 -11.99
N ALA A 113 17.56 16.28 -11.89
CA ALA A 113 17.65 17.20 -10.75
C ALA A 113 16.40 18.09 -10.63
N GLY A 114 15.77 18.45 -11.75
CA GLY A 114 14.50 19.20 -11.77
C GLY A 114 13.34 18.42 -11.14
N ILE A 115 13.22 17.13 -11.45
CA ILE A 115 12.18 16.25 -10.86
C ILE A 115 12.40 16.14 -9.34
N VAL A 116 13.62 15.85 -8.93
CA VAL A 116 13.99 15.67 -7.53
C VAL A 116 13.80 16.96 -6.72
N SER A 117 14.12 18.11 -7.33
CA SER A 117 13.83 19.41 -6.73
C SER A 117 12.32 19.65 -6.59
N GLY A 118 11.53 19.19 -7.55
CA GLY A 118 10.07 19.20 -7.48
C GLY A 118 9.52 18.42 -6.29
N VAL A 119 10.14 17.28 -5.97
CA VAL A 119 9.80 16.49 -4.76
C VAL A 119 10.09 17.30 -3.48
N ALA A 120 11.23 17.99 -3.41
CA ALA A 120 11.57 18.85 -2.26
C ALA A 120 10.62 20.06 -2.14
N ILE A 121 10.26 20.69 -3.27
CA ILE A 121 9.26 21.76 -3.34
C ILE A 121 7.89 21.22 -2.88
N GLY A 122 7.49 20.04 -3.33
CA GLY A 122 6.27 19.39 -2.89
C GLY A 122 6.23 19.14 -1.39
N ALA A 123 7.35 18.69 -0.80
CA ALA A 123 7.48 18.52 0.65
C ALA A 123 7.35 19.86 1.40
N ALA A 124 7.90 20.94 0.85
CA ALA A 124 7.74 22.28 1.40
C ALA A 124 6.27 22.75 1.30
N MET A 125 5.61 22.53 0.17
CA MET A 125 4.18 22.87 -0.02
C MET A 125 3.27 22.06 0.90
N HIS A 126 3.58 20.76 1.13
CA HIS A 126 2.87 19.90 2.07
C HIS A 126 2.93 20.45 3.51
N LEU A 127 4.06 21.02 3.92
CA LEU A 127 4.19 21.71 5.21
C LEU A 127 3.48 23.06 5.19
N ALA A 128 3.70 23.88 4.15
CA ALA A 128 3.22 25.24 4.06
C ALA A 128 1.69 25.36 4.17
N ILE A 129 0.91 24.47 3.52
CA ILE A 129 -0.56 24.48 3.59
C ILE A 129 -1.10 24.29 5.02
N GLN A 130 -0.29 23.69 5.91
CA GLN A 130 -0.67 23.42 7.29
C GLN A 130 -0.36 24.60 8.24
N ILE A 131 0.58 25.48 7.87
CA ILE A 131 1.02 26.60 8.73
C ILE A 131 -0.15 27.51 9.15
N PRO A 132 -1.04 27.97 8.26
CA PRO A 132 -2.16 28.82 8.68
C PRO A 132 -3.08 28.15 9.72
N ALA A 133 -3.30 26.85 9.59
CA ALA A 133 -4.16 26.10 10.50
C ALA A 133 -3.53 25.97 11.88
N ILE A 134 -2.25 25.60 11.98
CA ILE A 134 -1.54 25.42 13.25
C ILE A 134 -1.39 26.75 13.99
N VAL A 135 -1.17 27.87 13.26
CA VAL A 135 -1.10 29.22 13.82
C VAL A 135 -2.46 29.63 14.40
N LYS A 136 -3.58 29.43 13.68
CA LYS A 136 -4.94 29.72 14.16
C LYS A 136 -5.29 28.91 15.40
N LEU A 137 -4.79 27.70 15.54
CA LEU A 137 -4.98 26.86 16.72
C LEU A 137 -4.14 27.34 17.93
N GLY A 138 -3.13 28.19 17.69
CA GLY A 138 -2.21 28.68 18.72
C GLY A 138 -1.19 27.61 19.17
N TYR A 139 -0.92 26.63 18.30
CA TYR A 139 0.03 25.54 18.55
C TYR A 139 1.24 25.60 17.61
N PHE A 140 1.54 26.78 17.02
CA PHE A 140 2.73 26.89 16.18
C PHE A 140 3.96 26.44 16.98
N PRO A 141 4.66 25.35 16.53
CA PRO A 141 5.74 24.78 17.31
C PRO A 141 6.98 25.67 17.26
N TRP A 142 7.64 25.82 18.39
CA TRP A 142 8.90 26.52 18.52
C TRP A 142 9.87 25.68 19.32
N PRO A 143 11.15 25.48 18.88
CA PRO A 143 12.06 24.57 19.56
C PRO A 143 12.28 24.99 21.02
N ALA A 144 12.04 24.06 21.93
CA ALA A 144 12.25 24.26 23.35
C ALA A 144 13.75 24.41 23.66
N ARG A 145 14.10 25.04 24.77
CA ARG A 145 15.51 25.14 25.21
C ARG A 145 16.04 23.86 25.88
N LYS A 146 15.17 23.00 26.36
CA LYS A 146 15.50 21.74 27.05
C LYS A 146 14.49 20.66 26.66
N ILE A 147 14.94 19.41 26.65
CA ILE A 147 14.11 18.22 26.37
C ILE A 147 13.83 17.51 27.69
N ASN A 148 12.58 17.15 27.91
CA ASN A 148 12.21 16.22 28.98
C ASN A 148 12.43 14.77 28.47
N PHE A 149 13.63 14.25 28.67
CA PHE A 149 14.01 12.91 28.21
C PHE A 149 13.08 11.80 28.68
N LYS A 150 12.50 11.90 29.87
CA LYS A 150 11.60 10.87 30.41
C LYS A 150 10.29 10.75 29.59
N GLU A 151 9.69 11.87 29.24
CA GLU A 151 8.46 11.90 28.43
C GLU A 151 8.76 11.52 26.97
N THR A 152 9.84 12.05 26.40
CA THR A 152 10.26 11.74 25.02
C THR A 152 10.62 10.28 24.88
N TRP A 153 11.35 9.69 25.83
CA TRP A 153 11.70 8.27 25.82
C TRP A 153 10.49 7.36 25.85
N ARG A 154 9.45 7.72 26.62
CA ARG A 154 8.18 6.97 26.66
C ARG A 154 7.54 6.91 25.27
N VAL A 155 7.53 8.02 24.53
CA VAL A 155 6.99 8.07 23.17
C VAL A 155 7.82 7.20 22.22
N ILE A 156 9.15 7.28 22.30
CA ILE A 156 10.04 6.46 21.48
C ILE A 156 9.83 4.97 21.77
N ALA A 157 9.82 4.57 23.02
CA ALA A 157 9.65 3.18 23.43
C ALA A 157 8.31 2.59 22.95
N LEU A 158 7.23 3.38 22.94
CA LEU A 158 5.93 2.97 22.42
C LEU A 158 5.89 2.88 20.88
N SER A 159 6.66 3.73 20.19
CA SER A 159 6.67 3.83 18.73
C SER A 159 7.67 2.87 18.08
N PHE A 160 8.74 2.51 18.78
CA PHE A 160 9.85 1.73 18.24
C PHE A 160 9.46 0.36 17.64
N PRO A 161 8.64 -0.48 18.32
CA PRO A 161 8.24 -1.76 17.73
C PRO A 161 7.44 -1.59 16.43
N ARG A 162 6.60 -0.55 16.37
CA ARG A 162 5.82 -0.23 15.17
C ARG A 162 6.71 0.23 14.02
N SER A 163 7.72 1.04 14.32
CA SER A 163 8.68 1.52 13.32
C SER A 163 9.55 0.38 12.78
N LEU A 164 9.93 -0.59 13.61
CA LEU A 164 10.64 -1.79 13.16
C LEU A 164 9.82 -2.60 12.17
N GLY A 165 8.52 -2.81 12.43
CA GLY A 165 7.64 -3.53 11.51
C GLY A 165 7.52 -2.86 10.14
N LEU A 166 7.48 -1.52 10.09
CA LEU A 166 7.48 -0.75 8.84
C LEU A 166 8.85 -0.81 8.14
N GLY A 167 9.94 -0.81 8.90
CA GLY A 167 11.32 -0.89 8.39
C GLY A 167 11.61 -2.19 7.65
N LEU A 168 11.06 -3.32 8.09
CA LEU A 168 11.26 -4.62 7.44
C LEU A 168 10.78 -4.63 5.97
N ASN A 169 9.61 -4.06 5.69
CA ASN A 169 9.14 -3.93 4.32
C ASN A 169 10.09 -3.09 3.46
N GLN A 170 10.65 -2.02 4.02
CA GLN A 170 11.60 -1.18 3.30
C GLN A 170 12.91 -1.92 2.99
N ILE A 171 13.40 -2.78 3.90
CA ILE A 171 14.58 -3.63 3.66
C ILE A 171 14.32 -4.59 2.51
N ILE A 172 13.15 -5.23 2.45
CA ILE A 172 12.75 -6.10 1.33
C ILE A 172 12.81 -5.32 0.01
N LEU A 173 12.19 -4.14 -0.04
CA LEU A 173 12.14 -3.33 -1.26
C LEU A 173 13.53 -2.85 -1.71
N ILE A 174 14.41 -2.47 -0.78
CA ILE A 174 15.80 -2.12 -1.07
C ILE A 174 16.53 -3.31 -1.68
N PHE A 175 16.40 -4.50 -1.10
CA PHE A 175 17.04 -5.70 -1.60
C PHE A 175 16.53 -6.08 -3.01
N ILE A 176 15.21 -6.00 -3.24
CA ILE A 176 14.62 -6.25 -4.55
C ILE A 176 15.10 -5.22 -5.57
N THR A 177 15.17 -3.94 -5.20
CA THR A 177 15.67 -2.87 -6.08
C THR A 177 17.15 -3.12 -6.43
N ALA A 178 17.97 -3.52 -5.46
CA ALA A 178 19.35 -3.91 -5.69
C ALA A 178 19.46 -5.11 -6.65
N SER A 179 18.62 -6.13 -6.46
CA SER A 179 18.56 -7.28 -7.35
C SER A 179 18.11 -6.88 -8.76
N ALA A 180 17.08 -6.01 -8.86
CA ALA A 180 16.59 -5.49 -10.15
C ALA A 180 17.65 -4.69 -10.91
N SER A 181 18.55 -4.00 -10.21
CA SER A 181 19.63 -3.23 -10.83
C SER A 181 20.66 -4.11 -11.55
N LEU A 182 20.75 -5.39 -11.18
CA LEU A 182 21.64 -6.39 -11.81
C LEU A 182 21.01 -7.07 -13.02
N LEU A 183 19.74 -6.84 -13.29
CA LEU A 183 19.00 -7.41 -14.41
C LEU A 183 19.00 -6.43 -15.61
N SER A 184 18.19 -6.73 -16.61
CA SER A 184 18.05 -5.91 -17.80
C SER A 184 17.63 -4.47 -17.49
N ALA A 185 18.03 -3.53 -18.36
CA ALA A 185 17.62 -2.13 -18.24
C ALA A 185 16.09 -2.01 -18.19
N GLY A 186 15.58 -1.17 -17.29
CA GLY A 186 14.13 -1.01 -17.08
C GLY A 186 13.53 -1.91 -16.00
N SER A 187 14.21 -2.97 -15.53
CA SER A 187 13.68 -3.91 -14.51
C SER A 187 13.21 -3.21 -13.23
N ILE A 188 13.94 -2.21 -12.75
CA ILE A 188 13.54 -1.39 -11.57
C ILE A 188 12.23 -0.64 -11.86
N ALA A 189 12.10 -0.06 -13.04
CA ALA A 189 10.90 0.70 -13.42
C ALA A 189 9.68 -0.23 -13.52
N VAL A 190 9.81 -1.35 -14.24
CA VAL A 190 8.74 -2.36 -14.39
C VAL A 190 8.29 -2.89 -13.01
N PHE A 191 9.24 -3.23 -12.13
CA PHE A 191 8.90 -3.65 -10.77
C PHE A 191 8.11 -2.58 -10.02
N ASN A 192 8.59 -1.33 -10.00
CA ASN A 192 7.93 -0.25 -9.27
C ASN A 192 6.56 0.11 -9.85
N LEU A 193 6.41 0.15 -11.18
CA LEU A 193 5.12 0.43 -11.82
C LEU A 193 4.09 -0.66 -11.50
N SER A 194 4.45 -1.93 -11.62
CA SER A 194 3.57 -3.04 -11.29
C SER A 194 3.26 -3.13 -9.79
N PHE A 195 4.24 -2.84 -8.93
CA PHE A 195 4.05 -2.78 -7.47
C PHE A 195 3.10 -1.65 -7.06
N ASN A 196 3.20 -0.48 -7.69
CA ASN A 196 2.28 0.63 -7.44
C ASN A 196 0.85 0.30 -7.87
N LEU A 197 0.64 -0.35 -9.01
CA LEU A 197 -0.70 -0.78 -9.44
C LEU A 197 -1.34 -1.76 -8.47
N GLN A 198 -0.60 -2.77 -7.99
CA GLN A 198 -1.13 -3.72 -7.02
C GLN A 198 -1.41 -3.10 -5.64
N SER A 199 -0.75 -1.99 -5.30
CA SER A 199 -0.96 -1.31 -4.02
C SER A 199 -2.34 -0.66 -3.91
N VAL A 200 -2.98 -0.31 -5.03
CA VAL A 200 -4.29 0.34 -5.06
C VAL A 200 -5.39 -0.55 -4.46
N PRO A 201 -5.64 -1.77 -4.94
CA PRO A 201 -6.62 -2.65 -4.31
C PRO A 201 -6.27 -3.02 -2.87
N LEU A 202 -4.99 -3.16 -2.53
CA LEU A 202 -4.56 -3.39 -1.16
C LEU A 202 -4.97 -2.24 -0.24
N ALA A 203 -4.79 -0.99 -0.68
CA ALA A 203 -5.18 0.19 0.09
C ALA A 203 -6.71 0.30 0.23
N VAL A 204 -7.45 0.10 -0.87
CA VAL A 204 -8.91 0.22 -0.89
C VAL A 204 -9.59 -0.90 -0.12
N ILE A 205 -9.09 -2.13 -0.19
CA ILE A 205 -9.71 -3.29 0.46
C ILE A 205 -9.02 -3.60 1.79
N GLY A 206 -7.78 -4.07 1.76
CA GLY A 206 -7.07 -4.56 2.94
C GLY A 206 -6.95 -3.52 4.04
N MET A 207 -6.46 -2.32 3.69
CA MET A 207 -6.25 -1.25 4.67
C MET A 207 -7.58 -0.67 5.18
N SER A 208 -8.58 -0.43 4.30
CA SER A 208 -9.83 0.21 4.70
C SER A 208 -10.63 -0.64 5.68
N TYR A 209 -10.84 -1.92 5.36
CA TYR A 209 -11.53 -2.84 6.30
C TYR A 209 -10.78 -3.01 7.61
N SER A 210 -9.45 -3.12 7.54
CA SER A 210 -8.62 -3.30 8.73
C SER A 210 -8.59 -2.06 9.62
N VAL A 211 -8.56 -0.85 9.04
CA VAL A 211 -8.64 0.42 9.80
C VAL A 211 -10.00 0.55 10.46
N ALA A 212 -11.09 0.25 9.75
CA ALA A 212 -12.45 0.34 10.28
C ALA A 212 -12.71 -0.67 11.41
N ALA A 213 -12.17 -1.88 11.32
CA ALA A 213 -12.35 -2.92 12.33
C ALA A 213 -11.54 -2.67 13.61
N PHE A 214 -10.38 -2.02 13.52
CA PHE A 214 -9.42 -1.92 14.62
C PHE A 214 -9.98 -1.34 15.94
N PRO A 215 -10.73 -0.21 15.97
CA PRO A 215 -11.27 0.34 17.21
C PRO A 215 -12.22 -0.64 17.91
N THR A 216 -13.08 -1.31 17.13
CA THR A 216 -14.02 -2.31 17.65
C THR A 216 -13.27 -3.52 18.22
N LEU A 217 -12.27 -4.03 17.50
CA LEU A 217 -11.43 -5.14 17.97
C LEU A 217 -10.72 -4.78 19.28
N ALA A 218 -10.13 -3.58 19.37
CA ALA A 218 -9.45 -3.14 20.58
C ALA A 218 -10.42 -3.04 21.77
N LYS A 219 -11.62 -2.47 21.57
CA LYS A 219 -12.65 -2.37 22.60
C LYS A 219 -13.11 -3.74 23.09
N LEU A 220 -13.41 -4.65 22.18
CA LEU A 220 -13.88 -6.01 22.50
C LEU A 220 -12.82 -6.80 23.28
N PHE A 221 -11.55 -6.67 22.88
CA PHE A 221 -10.46 -7.36 23.57
C PHE A 221 -10.26 -6.83 24.99
N VAL A 222 -10.23 -5.51 25.18
CA VAL A 222 -10.11 -4.88 26.52
C VAL A 222 -11.31 -5.24 27.41
N SER A 223 -12.51 -5.35 26.83
CA SER A 223 -13.72 -5.78 27.54
C SER A 223 -13.79 -7.30 27.80
N ASN A 224 -12.72 -8.05 27.51
CA ASN A 224 -12.61 -9.51 27.65
C ASN A 224 -13.68 -10.33 26.87
N LYS A 225 -14.26 -9.76 25.83
CA LYS A 225 -15.29 -10.36 24.96
C LYS A 225 -14.63 -11.13 23.81
N LYS A 226 -13.95 -12.23 24.13
CA LYS A 226 -13.10 -12.97 23.18
C LYS A 226 -13.87 -13.54 21.98
N MET A 227 -15.08 -14.05 22.20
CA MET A 227 -15.91 -14.58 21.09
C MET A 227 -16.35 -13.48 20.12
N GLU A 228 -16.84 -12.36 20.65
CA GLU A 228 -17.20 -11.20 19.81
C GLU A 228 -15.98 -10.64 19.06
N PHE A 229 -14.79 -10.65 19.67
CA PHE A 229 -13.53 -10.27 19.01
C PHE A 229 -13.21 -11.21 17.83
N LEU A 230 -13.35 -12.52 18.02
CA LEU A 230 -13.16 -13.51 16.96
C LEU A 230 -14.17 -13.30 15.84
N ASP A 231 -15.46 -13.17 16.17
CA ASP A 231 -16.54 -12.98 15.20
C ASP A 231 -16.34 -11.71 14.35
N GLN A 232 -15.97 -10.59 14.98
CA GLN A 232 -15.66 -9.34 14.26
C GLN A 232 -14.44 -9.49 13.35
N THR A 233 -13.42 -10.24 13.77
CA THR A 233 -12.26 -10.53 12.92
C THR A 233 -12.67 -11.39 11.72
N VAL A 234 -13.48 -12.42 11.94
CA VAL A 234 -14.01 -13.30 10.87
C VAL A 234 -14.85 -12.52 9.87
N ILE A 235 -15.73 -11.63 10.33
CA ILE A 235 -16.53 -10.76 9.45
C ILE A 235 -15.60 -9.92 8.56
N ALA A 236 -14.59 -9.27 9.14
CA ALA A 236 -13.65 -8.47 8.38
C ALA A 236 -12.86 -9.31 7.37
N VAL A 237 -12.39 -10.50 7.75
CA VAL A 237 -11.67 -11.43 6.84
C VAL A 237 -12.57 -11.86 5.68
N ARG A 238 -13.84 -12.19 5.92
CA ARG A 238 -14.79 -12.58 4.86
C ARG A 238 -15.00 -11.45 3.85
N GLN A 239 -15.20 -10.22 4.31
CA GLN A 239 -15.35 -9.06 3.44
C GLN A 239 -14.07 -8.77 2.64
N ILE A 240 -12.90 -8.91 3.27
CA ILE A 240 -11.61 -8.77 2.59
C ILE A 240 -11.47 -9.85 1.51
N LEU A 241 -11.75 -11.11 1.79
CA LEU A 241 -11.68 -12.20 0.82
C LEU A 241 -12.64 -11.98 -0.35
N PHE A 242 -13.87 -11.57 -0.05
CA PHE A 242 -14.91 -11.30 -1.06
C PHE A 242 -14.42 -10.31 -2.12
N TRP A 243 -13.86 -9.20 -1.71
CA TRP A 243 -13.40 -8.17 -2.62
C TRP A 243 -12.02 -8.45 -3.21
N SER A 244 -11.06 -8.91 -2.39
CA SER A 244 -9.68 -9.08 -2.85
C SER A 244 -9.52 -10.19 -3.86
N ILE A 245 -10.19 -11.34 -3.69
CA ILE A 245 -10.16 -12.44 -4.66
C ILE A 245 -10.76 -11.99 -5.98
N THR A 246 -11.90 -11.30 -5.93
CA THR A 246 -12.60 -10.80 -7.13
C THR A 246 -11.73 -9.78 -7.88
N VAL A 247 -11.17 -8.81 -7.19
CA VAL A 247 -10.32 -7.78 -7.80
C VAL A 247 -9.00 -8.38 -8.30
N SER A 248 -8.42 -9.35 -7.59
CA SER A 248 -7.21 -10.04 -8.05
C SER A 248 -7.46 -10.78 -9.38
N ALA A 249 -8.59 -11.46 -9.52
CA ALA A 249 -8.95 -12.13 -10.77
C ALA A 249 -9.10 -11.12 -11.93
N LEU A 250 -9.79 -10.01 -11.71
CA LEU A 250 -9.91 -8.93 -12.70
C LEU A 250 -8.55 -8.34 -13.10
N LEU A 251 -7.66 -8.09 -12.11
CA LEU A 251 -6.32 -7.57 -12.38
C LEU A 251 -5.48 -8.52 -13.23
N ILE A 252 -5.60 -9.83 -13.01
CA ILE A 252 -4.90 -10.84 -13.81
C ILE A 252 -5.40 -10.83 -15.26
N ILE A 253 -6.70 -10.78 -15.47
CA ILE A 253 -7.30 -10.85 -16.81
C ILE A 253 -7.12 -9.54 -17.57
N LEU A 254 -7.39 -8.41 -16.93
CA LEU A 254 -7.33 -7.07 -17.53
C LEU A 254 -5.95 -6.43 -17.42
N ARG A 255 -4.91 -7.21 -17.11
CA ARG A 255 -3.57 -6.69 -16.82
C ARG A 255 -3.02 -5.76 -17.90
N ALA A 256 -3.16 -6.14 -19.16
CA ALA A 256 -2.64 -5.35 -20.27
C ALA A 256 -3.42 -4.04 -20.47
N GLN A 257 -4.76 -4.11 -20.39
CA GLN A 257 -5.63 -2.95 -20.49
C GLN A 257 -5.37 -1.94 -19.37
N ILE A 258 -5.27 -2.42 -18.12
CA ILE A 258 -5.00 -1.56 -16.96
C ILE A 258 -3.64 -0.88 -17.11
N VAL A 259 -2.58 -1.64 -17.42
CA VAL A 259 -1.24 -1.07 -17.58
C VAL A 259 -1.20 -0.08 -18.72
N ARG A 260 -1.84 -0.40 -19.86
CA ARG A 260 -1.86 0.48 -21.04
C ARG A 260 -2.66 1.75 -20.82
N VAL A 261 -3.80 1.66 -20.13
CA VAL A 261 -4.62 2.83 -19.76
C VAL A 261 -3.87 3.76 -18.80
N VAL A 262 -3.14 3.21 -17.83
CA VAL A 262 -2.47 4.03 -16.82
C VAL A 262 -1.14 4.60 -17.31
N PHE A 263 -0.35 3.80 -18.04
CA PHE A 263 1.03 4.14 -18.40
C PHE A 263 1.26 4.25 -19.92
N GLY A 264 0.33 3.85 -20.76
CA GLY A 264 0.49 3.69 -22.20
C GLY A 264 0.59 5.00 -22.99
N SER A 265 1.37 5.97 -22.52
CA SER A 265 1.60 7.25 -23.19
C SER A 265 3.10 7.55 -23.33
N GLY A 266 3.45 8.44 -24.28
CA GLY A 266 4.83 8.86 -24.47
C GLY A 266 5.74 7.74 -24.96
N GLN A 267 6.82 7.50 -24.25
CA GLN A 267 7.84 6.49 -24.60
C GLN A 267 7.53 5.07 -24.09
N PHE A 268 6.40 4.86 -23.40
CA PHE A 268 6.03 3.56 -22.84
C PHE A 268 5.52 2.61 -23.95
N SER A 269 6.38 1.68 -24.35
CA SER A 269 6.15 0.77 -25.47
C SER A 269 5.16 -0.38 -25.16
N TRP A 270 4.76 -1.14 -26.18
CA TRP A 270 4.01 -2.39 -25.98
C TRP A 270 4.84 -3.46 -25.23
N GLN A 271 6.15 -3.49 -25.44
CA GLN A 271 7.03 -4.41 -24.70
C GLN A 271 7.03 -4.08 -23.21
N ASP A 272 7.14 -2.79 -22.84
CA ASP A 272 7.04 -2.33 -21.46
C ASP A 272 5.66 -2.65 -20.85
N THR A 273 4.59 -2.47 -21.65
CA THR A 273 3.22 -2.83 -21.26
C THR A 273 3.11 -4.30 -20.90
N ARG A 274 3.60 -5.18 -21.77
CA ARG A 274 3.52 -6.65 -21.59
C ARG A 274 4.31 -7.10 -20.37
N LEU A 275 5.52 -6.60 -20.18
CA LEU A 275 6.38 -6.97 -19.06
C LEU A 275 5.82 -6.45 -17.73
N THR A 276 5.34 -5.18 -17.70
CA THR A 276 4.69 -4.62 -16.52
C THR A 276 3.37 -5.35 -16.18
N ALA A 277 2.58 -5.71 -17.19
CA ALA A 277 1.35 -6.48 -17.01
C ALA A 277 1.63 -7.90 -16.50
N ALA A 278 2.69 -8.55 -16.98
CA ALA A 278 3.12 -9.86 -16.48
C ALA A 278 3.54 -9.79 -15.00
N ALA A 279 4.34 -8.80 -14.62
CA ALA A 279 4.74 -8.56 -13.25
C ALA A 279 3.53 -8.26 -12.34
N MET A 280 2.59 -7.42 -12.82
CA MET A 280 1.33 -7.11 -12.11
C MET A 280 0.46 -8.36 -11.90
N ALA A 281 0.37 -9.25 -12.89
CA ALA A 281 -0.37 -10.51 -12.76
C ALA A 281 0.21 -11.40 -11.65
N ILE A 282 1.54 -11.49 -11.55
CA ILE A 282 2.21 -12.26 -10.48
C ILE A 282 1.91 -11.61 -9.12
N PHE A 283 1.98 -10.29 -9.00
CA PHE A 283 1.62 -9.59 -7.77
C PHE A 283 0.16 -9.80 -7.38
N ALA A 284 -0.76 -9.86 -8.36
CA ALA A 284 -2.19 -10.01 -8.11
C ALA A 284 -2.53 -11.28 -7.32
N PHE A 285 -1.76 -12.36 -7.48
CA PHE A 285 -1.92 -13.57 -6.66
C PHE A 285 -1.71 -13.33 -5.16
N SER A 286 -0.90 -12.35 -4.80
CA SER A 286 -0.60 -12.05 -3.39
C SER A 286 -1.49 -10.97 -2.77
N ILE A 287 -2.32 -10.26 -3.53
CA ILE A 287 -3.17 -9.16 -3.01
C ILE A 287 -4.08 -9.65 -1.90
N THR A 288 -4.73 -10.80 -2.08
CA THR A 288 -5.57 -11.41 -1.06
C THR A 288 -4.78 -11.74 0.19
N ALA A 289 -3.61 -12.35 0.04
CA ALA A 289 -2.71 -12.68 1.15
C ALA A 289 -2.27 -11.41 1.90
N GLN A 290 -1.82 -10.39 1.18
CA GLN A 290 -1.42 -9.10 1.76
C GLN A 290 -2.59 -8.43 2.50
N SER A 291 -3.80 -8.46 1.94
CA SER A 291 -5.00 -7.89 2.57
C SER A 291 -5.36 -8.60 3.88
N VAL A 292 -5.21 -9.91 3.92
CA VAL A 292 -5.44 -10.73 5.12
C VAL A 292 -4.35 -10.51 6.18
N ILE A 293 -3.09 -10.32 5.78
CA ILE A 293 -1.99 -9.95 6.70
C ILE A 293 -2.34 -8.67 7.46
N VAL A 294 -2.89 -7.67 6.80
CA VAL A 294 -3.18 -6.37 7.43
C VAL A 294 -4.21 -6.52 8.55
N ILE A 295 -5.30 -7.27 8.35
CA ILE A 295 -6.34 -7.45 9.39
C ILE A 295 -5.83 -8.28 10.56
N PHE A 296 -5.12 -9.39 10.33
CA PHE A 296 -4.57 -10.19 11.41
C PHE A 296 -3.51 -9.43 12.21
N THR A 297 -2.64 -8.68 11.54
CA THR A 297 -1.67 -7.82 12.22
C THR A 297 -2.36 -6.82 13.15
N ARG A 298 -3.45 -6.19 12.70
CA ARG A 298 -4.24 -5.29 13.55
C ARG A 298 -4.94 -5.99 14.69
N ALA A 299 -5.46 -7.19 14.47
CA ALA A 299 -6.07 -7.99 15.54
C ALA A 299 -5.03 -8.38 16.63
N PHE A 300 -3.81 -8.76 16.24
CA PHE A 300 -2.72 -8.95 17.18
C PHE A 300 -2.34 -7.66 17.93
N TYR A 301 -2.31 -6.52 17.24
CA TYR A 301 -2.04 -5.22 17.89
C TYR A 301 -3.15 -4.83 18.86
N ALA A 302 -4.42 -5.06 18.50
CA ALA A 302 -5.56 -4.85 19.38
C ALA A 302 -5.50 -5.72 20.66
N SER A 303 -4.91 -6.90 20.54
CA SER A 303 -4.68 -7.82 21.68
C SER A 303 -3.40 -7.54 22.47
N GLY A 304 -2.62 -6.51 22.12
CA GLY A 304 -1.34 -6.20 22.75
C GLY A 304 -0.18 -7.11 22.37
N LYS A 305 -0.39 -8.09 21.48
CA LYS A 305 0.62 -9.08 21.09
C LYS A 305 1.42 -8.62 19.85
N THR A 306 2.04 -7.44 19.94
CA THR A 306 2.66 -6.74 18.79
C THR A 306 3.86 -7.46 18.19
N TRP A 307 4.62 -8.24 18.97
CA TRP A 307 5.82 -8.92 18.50
C TRP A 307 5.54 -10.12 17.57
N LYS A 308 4.38 -10.76 17.70
CA LYS A 308 4.06 -11.96 16.92
C LYS A 308 3.99 -11.71 15.41
N PRO A 309 3.26 -10.70 14.91
CA PRO A 309 3.31 -10.36 13.49
C PRO A 309 4.71 -9.95 13.01
N ILE A 310 5.50 -9.26 13.85
CA ILE A 310 6.84 -8.84 13.49
C ILE A 310 7.75 -10.04 13.23
N MET A 311 7.71 -11.06 14.10
CA MET A 311 8.49 -12.29 13.92
C MET A 311 8.13 -13.01 12.62
N ILE A 312 6.85 -13.09 12.27
CA ILE A 312 6.41 -13.69 11.01
C ILE A 312 6.86 -12.84 9.81
N ASN A 313 6.79 -11.51 9.92
CA ASN A 313 7.31 -10.61 8.89
C ASN A 313 8.81 -10.81 8.66
N VAL A 314 9.59 -11.06 9.73
CA VAL A 314 11.04 -11.38 9.61
C VAL A 314 11.23 -12.69 8.84
N VAL A 315 10.48 -13.74 9.17
CA VAL A 315 10.55 -15.04 8.46
C VAL A 315 10.24 -14.85 6.98
N SER A 316 9.19 -14.09 6.67
CA SER A 316 8.81 -13.78 5.29
C SER A 316 9.88 -12.95 4.57
N ALA A 317 10.48 -11.97 5.24
CA ALA A 317 11.56 -11.17 4.69
C ALA A 317 12.79 -12.02 4.35
N VAL A 318 13.20 -12.91 5.25
CA VAL A 318 14.30 -13.86 5.02
C VAL A 318 13.99 -14.77 3.83
N PHE A 319 12.74 -15.26 3.73
CA PHE A 319 12.32 -16.07 2.58
C PHE A 319 12.42 -15.28 1.26
N ILE A 320 11.88 -14.06 1.21
CA ILE A 320 11.90 -13.22 0.00
C ILE A 320 13.34 -12.96 -0.41
N ILE A 321 14.19 -12.53 0.51
CA ILE A 321 15.59 -12.20 0.26
C ILE A 321 16.37 -13.45 -0.22
N GLY A 322 16.18 -14.59 0.44
CA GLY A 322 16.86 -15.85 0.08
C GLY A 322 16.38 -16.43 -1.26
N MET A 323 15.06 -16.36 -1.53
CA MET A 323 14.49 -16.95 -2.75
C MET A 323 14.63 -16.07 -3.99
N THR A 324 14.81 -14.77 -3.84
CA THR A 324 14.99 -13.87 -5.00
C THR A 324 16.12 -14.31 -5.92
N PRO A 325 17.38 -14.50 -5.46
CA PRO A 325 18.46 -14.96 -6.34
C PRO A 325 18.23 -16.38 -6.89
N VAL A 326 17.56 -17.24 -6.13
CA VAL A 326 17.22 -18.60 -6.58
C VAL A 326 16.25 -18.51 -7.76
N PHE A 327 15.18 -17.72 -7.68
CA PHE A 327 14.21 -17.58 -8.77
C PHE A 327 14.80 -16.87 -9.97
N ILE A 328 15.67 -15.87 -9.79
CA ILE A 328 16.41 -15.24 -10.89
C ILE A 328 17.23 -16.31 -11.63
N ASN A 329 17.99 -17.12 -10.90
CA ASN A 329 18.80 -18.20 -11.49
C ASN A 329 17.95 -19.25 -12.19
N LEU A 330 16.82 -19.66 -11.57
CA LEU A 330 15.91 -20.65 -12.14
C LEU A 330 15.28 -20.15 -13.44
N ILE A 331 14.74 -18.92 -13.47
CA ILE A 331 14.12 -18.37 -14.69
C ILE A 331 15.17 -18.16 -15.78
N LYS A 332 16.39 -17.73 -15.42
CA LYS A 332 17.46 -17.46 -16.38
C LYS A 332 18.05 -18.72 -17.00
N ASN A 333 18.22 -19.79 -16.22
CA ASN A 333 19.01 -20.97 -16.62
C ASN A 333 18.18 -22.23 -16.90
N HIS A 334 16.88 -22.27 -16.51
CA HIS A 334 16.03 -23.43 -16.78
C HIS A 334 15.01 -23.13 -17.88
N TYR A 335 15.26 -23.64 -19.07
CA TYR A 335 14.41 -23.45 -20.26
C TYR A 335 12.92 -23.74 -20.00
N PHE A 336 12.60 -24.82 -19.28
CA PHE A 336 11.19 -25.16 -18.99
C PHE A 336 10.48 -24.08 -18.20
N LEU A 337 11.11 -23.53 -17.15
CA LEU A 337 10.51 -22.47 -16.32
C LEU A 337 10.42 -21.14 -17.06
N SER A 338 11.48 -20.77 -17.79
CA SER A 338 11.47 -19.60 -18.65
C SER A 338 10.32 -19.68 -19.66
N SER A 339 10.27 -20.79 -20.44
CA SER A 339 9.22 -21.01 -21.43
C SER A 339 7.81 -21.06 -20.84
N PHE A 340 7.64 -21.65 -19.64
CA PHE A 340 6.36 -21.63 -18.94
C PHE A 340 5.91 -20.19 -18.61
N PHE A 341 6.76 -19.38 -17.96
CA PHE A 341 6.41 -18.00 -17.64
C PHE A 341 6.21 -17.15 -18.89
N GLU A 342 7.06 -17.32 -19.90
CA GLU A 342 6.97 -16.63 -21.17
C GLU A 342 5.65 -16.93 -21.90
N THR A 343 5.23 -18.19 -21.92
CA THR A 343 3.98 -18.61 -22.57
C THR A 343 2.75 -18.15 -21.80
N VAL A 344 2.70 -18.42 -20.49
CA VAL A 344 1.54 -18.10 -19.64
C VAL A 344 1.32 -16.58 -19.52
N LEU A 345 2.41 -15.83 -19.44
CA LEU A 345 2.36 -14.37 -19.31
C LEU A 345 2.45 -13.63 -20.65
N ARG A 346 2.66 -14.38 -21.76
CA ARG A 346 2.77 -13.85 -23.14
C ARG A 346 3.92 -12.85 -23.31
N VAL A 347 5.11 -13.19 -22.79
CA VAL A 347 6.32 -12.34 -22.84
C VAL A 347 7.52 -13.03 -23.53
N GLY A 348 7.32 -14.14 -24.27
CA GLY A 348 8.39 -14.94 -24.85
C GLY A 348 9.25 -14.23 -25.90
N ASP A 349 8.73 -13.18 -26.51
CA ASP A 349 9.42 -12.31 -27.47
C ASP A 349 9.93 -11.00 -26.84
N VAL A 350 9.77 -10.85 -25.50
CA VAL A 350 10.17 -9.65 -24.77
C VAL A 350 11.42 -9.93 -23.94
N GLY A 351 12.51 -9.22 -24.21
CA GLY A 351 13.71 -9.31 -23.38
C GLY A 351 13.45 -8.86 -21.93
N GLY A 352 14.21 -9.46 -20.97
CA GLY A 352 14.11 -9.05 -19.57
C GLY A 352 13.05 -9.78 -18.75
N ALA A 353 12.55 -10.93 -19.24
CA ALA A 353 11.59 -11.76 -18.49
C ALA A 353 12.16 -12.32 -17.16
N ASP A 354 13.48 -12.33 -16.99
CA ASP A 354 14.17 -12.71 -15.75
C ASP A 354 13.78 -11.82 -14.54
N MET A 355 13.36 -10.58 -14.80
CA MET A 355 12.86 -9.68 -13.75
C MET A 355 11.57 -10.19 -13.09
N LEU A 356 10.80 -11.09 -13.74
CA LEU A 356 9.57 -11.69 -13.19
C LEU A 356 9.84 -12.54 -11.94
N ALA A 357 11.11 -12.95 -11.72
CA ALA A 357 11.57 -13.57 -10.48
C ALA A 357 11.30 -12.69 -9.23
N LEU A 358 11.40 -11.36 -9.38
CA LEU A 358 11.26 -10.42 -8.28
C LEU A 358 9.82 -10.38 -7.73
N PRO A 359 8.78 -10.11 -8.56
CA PRO A 359 7.39 -10.19 -8.10
C PRO A 359 7.00 -11.60 -7.65
N LEU A 360 7.59 -12.65 -8.22
CA LEU A 360 7.34 -14.03 -7.81
C LEU A 360 7.86 -14.30 -6.39
N ALA A 361 9.10 -13.96 -6.08
CA ALA A 361 9.68 -14.10 -4.76
C ALA A 361 8.88 -13.31 -3.72
N PHE A 362 8.53 -12.06 -4.03
CA PHE A 362 7.73 -11.22 -3.18
C PHE A 362 6.34 -11.82 -2.92
N SER A 363 5.63 -12.23 -3.97
CA SER A 363 4.27 -12.76 -3.87
C SER A 363 4.21 -14.07 -3.07
N LEU A 364 5.15 -14.99 -3.31
CA LEU A 364 5.24 -16.23 -2.53
C LEU A 364 5.58 -15.95 -1.06
N GLY A 365 6.49 -15.01 -0.79
CA GLY A 365 6.81 -14.61 0.57
C GLY A 365 5.62 -14.00 1.30
N MET A 366 4.79 -13.20 0.63
CA MET A 366 3.57 -12.65 1.21
C MET A 366 2.50 -13.74 1.43
N ILE A 367 2.38 -14.72 0.55
CA ILE A 367 1.48 -15.86 0.74
C ILE A 367 1.91 -16.69 1.96
N ILE A 368 3.21 -16.97 2.09
CA ILE A 368 3.76 -17.68 3.27
C ILE A 368 3.50 -16.88 4.54
N ASN A 369 3.72 -15.56 4.52
CA ASN A 369 3.41 -14.68 5.65
C ASN A 369 1.93 -14.79 6.07
N ALA A 370 1.01 -14.70 5.10
CA ALA A 370 -0.42 -14.82 5.37
C ALA A 370 -0.79 -16.17 5.99
N ILE A 371 -0.23 -17.26 5.46
CA ILE A 371 -0.47 -18.61 5.98
C ILE A 371 0.04 -18.73 7.43
N LEU A 372 1.27 -18.32 7.68
CA LEU A 372 1.87 -18.39 9.03
C LEU A 372 1.08 -17.53 10.03
N LEU A 373 0.70 -16.31 9.61
CA LEU A 373 -0.06 -15.41 10.47
C LEU A 373 -1.48 -15.93 10.75
N PHE A 374 -2.11 -16.51 9.73
CA PHE A 374 -3.41 -17.18 9.85
C PHE A 374 -3.35 -18.37 10.84
N LEU A 375 -2.38 -19.28 10.68
CA LEU A 375 -2.20 -20.42 11.58
C LEU A 375 -1.93 -19.98 13.02
N LEU A 376 -1.08 -18.94 13.19
CA LEU A 376 -0.82 -18.38 14.49
C LEU A 376 -2.07 -17.75 15.12
N PHE A 377 -2.87 -17.05 14.31
CA PHE A 377 -4.12 -16.45 14.78
C PHE A 377 -5.13 -17.51 15.23
N GLN A 378 -5.31 -18.58 14.44
CA GLN A 378 -6.19 -19.69 14.82
C GLN A 378 -5.76 -20.35 16.15
N LYS A 379 -4.46 -20.58 16.33
CA LYS A 379 -3.91 -21.16 17.57
C LYS A 379 -4.20 -20.29 18.80
N GLU A 380 -4.25 -18.97 18.65
CA GLU A 380 -4.37 -18.03 19.77
C GLU A 380 -5.80 -17.63 20.11
N PHE A 381 -6.65 -17.50 19.11
CA PHE A 381 -7.96 -16.87 19.26
C PHE A 381 -9.13 -17.79 18.87
N GLY A 382 -8.86 -18.88 18.17
CA GLY A 382 -9.88 -19.84 17.75
C GLY A 382 -9.98 -20.03 16.25
N ASP A 383 -10.78 -20.98 15.83
CA ASP A 383 -10.88 -21.40 14.44
C ASP A 383 -11.64 -20.39 13.57
N VAL A 384 -10.92 -19.80 12.65
CA VAL A 384 -11.42 -18.88 11.62
C VAL A 384 -11.83 -19.65 10.35
N TRP A 385 -11.11 -20.76 10.06
CA TRP A 385 -11.25 -21.45 8.77
C TRP A 385 -12.65 -22.02 8.55
N VAL A 386 -13.23 -22.65 9.56
CA VAL A 386 -14.57 -23.26 9.46
C VAL A 386 -15.62 -22.27 8.96
N THR A 387 -15.55 -21.04 9.42
CA THR A 387 -16.51 -19.98 9.04
C THR A 387 -16.16 -19.32 7.70
N VAL A 388 -14.85 -19.16 7.39
CA VAL A 388 -14.38 -18.40 6.23
C VAL A 388 -14.32 -19.26 4.95
N ARG A 389 -14.10 -20.59 5.07
CA ARG A 389 -13.89 -21.49 3.92
C ARG A 389 -15.01 -21.44 2.89
N LYS A 390 -16.25 -21.33 3.32
CA LYS A 390 -17.41 -21.25 2.42
C LYS A 390 -17.31 -20.01 1.53
N THR A 391 -17.13 -18.85 2.13
CA THR A 391 -16.95 -17.59 1.39
C THR A 391 -15.74 -17.67 0.45
N PHE A 392 -14.62 -18.23 0.93
CA PHE A 392 -13.41 -18.37 0.13
C PHE A 392 -13.66 -19.18 -1.16
N PHE A 393 -14.25 -20.36 -1.06
CA PHE A 393 -14.50 -21.22 -2.24
C PHE A 393 -15.61 -20.69 -3.15
N GLU A 394 -16.67 -20.13 -2.59
CA GLU A 394 -17.75 -19.51 -3.39
C GLU A 394 -17.23 -18.34 -4.21
N VAL A 395 -16.46 -17.43 -3.59
CA VAL A 395 -15.91 -16.25 -4.26
C VAL A 395 -14.81 -16.65 -5.24
N LEU A 396 -13.94 -17.60 -4.86
CA LEU A 396 -12.88 -18.09 -5.76
C LEU A 396 -13.50 -18.71 -7.03
N GLY A 397 -14.47 -19.60 -6.88
CA GLY A 397 -15.13 -20.24 -8.03
C GLY A 397 -15.85 -19.22 -8.91
N ALA A 398 -16.61 -18.30 -8.32
CA ALA A 398 -17.28 -17.24 -9.06
C ALA A 398 -16.27 -16.30 -9.77
N SER A 399 -15.15 -15.97 -9.13
CA SER A 399 -14.10 -15.10 -9.72
C SER A 399 -13.31 -15.79 -10.82
N LEU A 400 -13.09 -17.10 -10.74
CA LEU A 400 -12.49 -17.86 -11.83
C LEU A 400 -13.38 -17.86 -13.08
N LEU A 401 -14.68 -18.15 -12.91
CA LEU A 401 -15.65 -18.11 -14.02
C LEU A 401 -15.81 -16.69 -14.59
N MET A 402 -15.86 -15.67 -13.73
CA MET A 402 -15.79 -14.27 -14.13
C MET A 402 -14.55 -14.00 -15.01
N GLY A 403 -13.39 -14.48 -14.59
CA GLY A 403 -12.14 -14.30 -15.31
C GLY A 403 -12.18 -14.95 -16.69
N VAL A 404 -12.70 -16.19 -16.79
CA VAL A 404 -12.86 -16.90 -18.08
C VAL A 404 -13.77 -16.10 -19.01
N ILE A 405 -14.95 -15.68 -18.54
CA ILE A 405 -15.90 -14.91 -19.36
C ILE A 405 -15.32 -13.54 -19.76
N ALA A 406 -14.68 -12.83 -18.83
CA ALA A 406 -14.02 -11.57 -19.14
C ALA A 406 -12.90 -11.74 -20.19
N TYR A 407 -12.14 -12.82 -20.13
CA TYR A 407 -11.10 -13.13 -21.10
C TYR A 407 -11.70 -13.34 -22.52
N PHE A 408 -12.74 -14.18 -22.67
CA PHE A 408 -13.41 -14.35 -23.96
C PHE A 408 -14.09 -13.07 -24.43
N SER A 409 -14.60 -12.25 -23.51
CA SER A 409 -15.15 -10.94 -23.86
C SER A 409 -14.10 -9.99 -24.40
N LEU A 410 -12.85 -10.04 -23.88
CA LEU A 410 -11.74 -9.25 -24.42
C LEU A 410 -11.43 -9.62 -25.87
N ASP A 411 -11.34 -10.92 -26.17
CA ASP A 411 -11.07 -11.44 -27.51
C ASP A 411 -12.16 -11.04 -28.50
N PHE A 412 -13.44 -11.15 -28.10
CA PHE A 412 -14.56 -10.69 -28.92
C PHE A 412 -14.54 -9.19 -29.17
N LEU A 413 -14.28 -8.38 -28.13
CA LEU A 413 -14.27 -6.92 -28.22
C LEU A 413 -13.03 -6.36 -28.94
N ASP A 414 -11.99 -7.15 -29.10
CA ASP A 414 -10.79 -6.80 -29.88
C ASP A 414 -11.12 -6.53 -31.35
N ASN A 415 -12.13 -7.21 -31.89
CA ASN A 415 -12.63 -6.98 -33.23
C ASN A 415 -13.51 -5.72 -33.40
N ILE A 416 -13.93 -5.09 -32.29
CA ILE A 416 -14.84 -3.95 -32.27
C ILE A 416 -14.11 -2.66 -31.96
N PHE A 417 -13.15 -2.73 -31.03
CA PHE A 417 -12.44 -1.55 -30.53
C PHE A 417 -10.98 -1.53 -31.00
N ASP A 418 -10.52 -0.38 -31.44
CA ASP A 418 -9.11 -0.20 -31.80
C ASP A 418 -8.21 -0.13 -30.55
N ILE A 419 -7.47 -1.21 -30.31
CA ILE A 419 -6.53 -1.34 -29.19
C ILE A 419 -5.33 -0.42 -29.25
N ASN A 420 -5.13 0.32 -30.33
CA ASN A 420 -4.08 1.32 -30.43
C ASN A 420 -4.52 2.70 -29.87
N THR A 421 -5.79 2.86 -29.58
CA THR A 421 -6.34 4.09 -28.99
C THR A 421 -6.64 3.93 -27.50
N PHE A 422 -6.47 5.01 -26.75
CA PHE A 422 -6.83 5.04 -25.33
C PHE A 422 -8.30 4.68 -25.10
N ALA A 423 -9.21 5.28 -25.90
CA ALA A 423 -10.65 5.04 -25.80
C ALA A 423 -11.01 3.58 -26.10
N GLY A 424 -10.37 2.98 -27.11
CA GLY A 424 -10.60 1.58 -27.49
C GLY A 424 -10.20 0.61 -26.38
N ILE A 425 -8.98 0.74 -25.86
CA ILE A 425 -8.47 -0.11 -24.77
C ILE A 425 -9.31 0.07 -23.49
N PHE A 426 -9.64 1.30 -23.15
CA PHE A 426 -10.45 1.61 -21.97
C PHE A 426 -11.87 1.03 -22.06
N SER A 427 -12.52 1.21 -23.24
CA SER A 427 -13.87 0.66 -23.47
C SER A 427 -13.86 -0.86 -23.48
N GLN A 428 -12.89 -1.48 -24.14
CA GLN A 428 -12.70 -2.94 -24.14
C GLN A 428 -12.54 -3.47 -22.70
N GLY A 429 -11.66 -2.85 -21.91
CA GLY A 429 -11.40 -3.26 -20.53
C GLY A 429 -12.64 -3.14 -19.63
N ILE A 430 -13.33 -1.99 -19.68
CA ILE A 430 -14.55 -1.76 -18.88
C ILE A 430 -15.68 -2.72 -19.28
N LEU A 431 -15.96 -2.88 -20.57
CA LEU A 431 -17.04 -3.75 -21.02
C LEU A 431 -16.76 -5.21 -20.64
N SER A 432 -15.52 -5.68 -20.80
CA SER A 432 -15.13 -7.02 -20.38
C SER A 432 -15.27 -7.22 -18.86
N ALA A 433 -14.88 -6.21 -18.06
CA ALA A 433 -15.07 -6.22 -16.62
C ALA A 433 -16.56 -6.27 -16.23
N LEU A 434 -17.41 -5.51 -16.93
CA LEU A 434 -18.86 -5.49 -16.69
C LEU A 434 -19.50 -6.83 -17.06
N ILE A 435 -19.18 -7.40 -18.21
CA ILE A 435 -19.71 -8.71 -18.65
C ILE A 435 -19.31 -9.79 -17.65
N GLY A 436 -18.02 -9.86 -17.28
CA GLY A 436 -17.55 -10.78 -16.25
C GLY A 436 -18.22 -10.54 -14.89
N GLY A 437 -18.36 -9.28 -14.49
CA GLY A 437 -19.00 -8.87 -13.25
C GLY A 437 -20.48 -9.27 -13.16
N ILE A 438 -21.23 -9.21 -14.26
CA ILE A 438 -22.63 -9.69 -14.32
C ILE A 438 -22.67 -11.20 -14.06
N VAL A 439 -21.79 -11.96 -14.67
CA VAL A 439 -21.70 -13.41 -14.47
C VAL A 439 -21.34 -13.73 -13.02
N TRP A 440 -20.32 -13.06 -12.46
CA TRP A 440 -19.92 -13.19 -11.07
C TRP A 440 -21.07 -12.91 -10.10
N PHE A 441 -21.79 -11.81 -10.32
CA PHE A 441 -22.97 -11.47 -9.54
C PHE A 441 -24.06 -12.53 -9.62
N GLY A 442 -24.35 -13.03 -10.82
CA GLY A 442 -25.34 -14.08 -11.06
C GLY A 442 -24.99 -15.38 -10.32
N ILE A 443 -23.71 -15.80 -10.38
CA ILE A 443 -23.22 -17.01 -9.69
C ILE A 443 -23.36 -16.85 -8.17
N LEU A 444 -22.86 -15.76 -7.59
CA LEU A 444 -22.93 -15.54 -6.15
C LEU A 444 -24.37 -15.37 -5.65
N LYS A 445 -25.25 -14.80 -6.47
CA LYS A 445 -26.68 -14.72 -6.17
C LYS A 445 -27.33 -16.12 -6.17
N SER A 446 -27.00 -16.99 -7.13
CA SER A 446 -27.51 -18.37 -7.18
C SER A 446 -27.01 -19.22 -6.02
N LEU A 447 -25.74 -19.01 -5.57
CA LEU A 447 -25.16 -19.63 -4.39
C LEU A 447 -25.68 -19.06 -3.06
N LYS A 448 -26.54 -18.02 -3.12
CA LYS A 448 -27.07 -17.31 -1.95
C LYS A 448 -25.95 -16.82 -1.02
N ASN A 449 -24.86 -16.31 -1.62
CA ASN A 449 -23.70 -15.83 -0.89
C ASN A 449 -24.08 -14.73 0.12
N LYS A 450 -23.60 -14.88 1.36
CA LYS A 450 -23.98 -14.01 2.48
C LYS A 450 -23.45 -12.58 2.30
N GLU A 451 -22.20 -12.43 1.87
CA GLU A 451 -21.55 -11.14 1.67
C GLU A 451 -22.27 -10.32 0.58
N LEU A 452 -22.60 -10.97 -0.54
CA LEU A 452 -23.36 -10.32 -1.60
C LEU A 452 -24.73 -9.83 -1.10
N LYS A 453 -25.43 -10.64 -0.30
CA LYS A 453 -26.72 -10.27 0.28
C LYS A 453 -26.59 -9.09 1.25
N GLU A 454 -25.58 -9.08 2.09
CA GLU A 454 -25.31 -7.97 3.02
C GLU A 454 -25.01 -6.66 2.28
N ILE A 455 -24.16 -6.70 1.24
CA ILE A 455 -23.79 -5.54 0.44
C ILE A 455 -25.00 -5.00 -0.33
N THR A 456 -25.72 -5.87 -1.05
CA THR A 456 -26.91 -5.46 -1.81
C THR A 456 -27.98 -4.91 -0.90
N GLY A 457 -28.19 -5.52 0.28
CA GLY A 457 -29.12 -5.03 1.29
C GLY A 457 -28.76 -3.64 1.83
N ALA A 458 -27.46 -3.40 2.11
CA ALA A 458 -26.96 -2.11 2.58
C ALA A 458 -27.11 -1.01 1.52
N ILE A 459 -26.81 -1.32 0.25
CA ILE A 459 -27.01 -0.38 -0.88
C ILE A 459 -28.48 -0.04 -1.02
N PHE A 460 -29.35 -1.05 -1.01
CA PHE A 460 -30.80 -0.85 -1.13
C PHE A 460 -31.37 -0.01 0.03
N ALA A 461 -30.91 -0.28 1.27
CA ALA A 461 -31.33 0.48 2.44
C ALA A 461 -30.90 1.95 2.37
N LYS A 462 -29.71 2.23 1.83
CA LYS A 462 -29.15 3.60 1.73
C LYS A 462 -29.83 4.43 0.63
N PHE A 463 -30.16 3.82 -0.50
CA PHE A 463 -30.70 4.55 -1.67
C PHE A 463 -32.23 4.49 -1.80
N TRP A 464 -32.90 3.49 -1.21
CA TRP A 464 -34.35 3.28 -1.38
C TRP A 464 -35.19 3.37 -0.10
N LYS A 465 -34.58 3.28 1.08
CA LYS A 465 -35.30 3.57 2.33
C LYS A 465 -35.11 5.02 2.72
N THR A 466 -35.96 5.89 2.22
CA THR A 466 -36.21 7.24 2.76
C THR A 466 -37.08 7.13 4.03
N SER A 467 -36.55 6.58 5.09
CA SER A 467 -37.03 6.87 6.43
C SER A 467 -35.91 7.65 7.14
N VAL A 468 -36.05 8.97 7.13
CA VAL A 468 -35.33 9.84 8.04
C VAL A 468 -35.70 9.36 9.46
N ILE A 469 -34.81 8.63 10.12
CA ILE A 469 -34.87 8.48 11.57
C ILE A 469 -34.47 9.84 12.08
N ALA A 470 -35.48 10.68 12.37
CA ALA A 470 -35.23 11.88 13.14
C ALA A 470 -34.60 11.44 14.46
N PRO A 471 -33.50 12.05 14.90
CA PRO A 471 -32.97 11.80 16.23
C PRO A 471 -34.09 12.11 17.22
N GLU A 472 -34.37 11.19 18.15
CA GLU A 472 -35.25 11.47 19.28
C GLU A 472 -34.76 12.75 19.95
N PRO A 473 -35.67 13.71 20.24
CA PRO A 473 -35.27 14.91 20.95
C PRO A 473 -34.73 14.47 22.31
N GLU A 474 -33.45 14.79 22.60
CA GLU A 474 -32.90 14.68 23.94
C GLU A 474 -33.87 15.40 24.90
N THR A 475 -34.57 14.65 25.71
CA THR A 475 -35.29 15.19 26.86
C THR A 475 -34.24 15.75 27.80
N LEU A 476 -34.07 17.07 27.76
CA LEU A 476 -33.38 17.81 28.78
C LEU A 476 -34.15 17.61 30.09
N ASP A 477 -33.78 16.60 30.87
CA ASP A 477 -34.18 16.52 32.27
C ASP A 477 -33.56 17.68 32.99
N ARG A 478 -34.41 18.67 33.26
CA ARG A 478 -34.19 19.70 34.27
C ARG A 478 -34.19 18.99 35.63
N GLN A 479 -33.06 18.87 36.27
CA GLN A 479 -32.92 19.01 37.73
C GLN A 479 -31.53 19.56 38.05
#